data_2fa5c8274fbd95f460c713a40aa4ccf8
#
_entry.id   2fa5c8274fbd95f460c713a40aa4ccf8
#
_cell.length_a   1.000
_cell.length_b   1.000
_cell.length_c   1.000
_cell.angle_alpha   90.00
_cell.angle_beta   90.00
_cell.angle_gamma   90.00
#
_symmetry.space_group_name_H-M   'P 1'
#
loop_
_entity.id
_entity.type
_entity.pdbx_description
1 polymer ?
#
loop_
_entity_poly.entity_id
_entity_poly.type
_entity_poly.pdbx_seq_one_letter_code
_entity_poly.pdbx_strand_id
1 'polypeptide(L)'
;MSILNSVPASIDATRPITLTVPTLRNIALTDDIVAAIRAGAWIVFNLSGGKDSSAAMFAVNLCLDGLGHPRERRMAIHADLGRAEWASTPATIERIAACAGMTLTVVRRAAGDLVDRWIQRFESGKRRYEALETYNLIGPWSSASLRFCQSEMKAAVIGPAVARMLQGERIIWVLGLR
;
A
#
# COMPACT_ATOMS: atom_id res chain seq x y z
N MET A 1 -44.35 -8.26 8.06
CA MET A 1 -43.43 -8.64 6.97
C MET A 1 -42.07 -8.89 7.61
N SER A 2 -41.74 -10.15 7.87
CA SER A 2 -40.56 -10.55 8.63
C SER A 2 -39.38 -10.75 7.66
N ILE A 3 -38.30 -9.97 7.83
CA ILE A 3 -37.08 -10.15 7.06
C ILE A 3 -36.27 -11.23 7.77
N LEU A 4 -36.24 -12.42 7.20
CA LEU A 4 -35.35 -13.50 7.63
C LEU A 4 -33.91 -13.10 7.27
N ASN A 5 -33.11 -12.79 8.29
CA ASN A 5 -31.63 -12.71 8.19
C ASN A 5 -31.13 -14.13 7.87
N SER A 6 -30.68 -14.35 6.65
CA SER A 6 -29.91 -15.53 6.30
C SER A 6 -28.51 -15.39 6.91
N VAL A 7 -28.24 -16.15 7.97
CA VAL A 7 -26.90 -16.34 8.51
C VAL A 7 -26.07 -17.02 7.41
N PRO A 8 -24.89 -16.53 7.03
CA PRO A 8 -24.04 -17.20 6.06
C PRO A 8 -23.66 -18.58 6.59
N ALA A 9 -23.73 -19.59 5.73
CA ALA A 9 -23.38 -20.96 6.06
C ALA A 9 -22.02 -21.02 6.75
N SER A 10 -21.94 -21.76 7.84
CA SER A 10 -20.70 -22.00 8.57
C SER A 10 -19.63 -22.53 7.63
N ILE A 11 -18.45 -21.88 7.64
CA ILE A 11 -17.28 -22.35 6.90
C ILE A 11 -16.95 -23.73 7.45
N ASP A 12 -17.05 -24.76 6.64
CA ASP A 12 -16.67 -26.12 6.98
C ASP A 12 -15.15 -26.17 7.17
N ALA A 13 -14.71 -26.14 8.43
CA ALA A 13 -13.31 -26.14 8.80
C ALA A 13 -12.58 -27.48 8.48
N THR A 14 -13.33 -28.50 8.04
CA THR A 14 -12.76 -29.82 7.69
C THR A 14 -12.36 -29.93 6.22
N ARG A 15 -12.74 -28.97 5.38
CA ARG A 15 -12.34 -28.99 3.97
C ARG A 15 -10.89 -28.55 3.84
N PRO A 16 -9.99 -29.39 3.30
CA PRO A 16 -8.62 -28.99 3.06
C PRO A 16 -8.60 -27.83 2.08
N ILE A 17 -8.10 -26.67 2.54
CA ILE A 17 -7.85 -25.53 1.66
C ILE A 17 -6.62 -25.89 0.84
N THR A 18 -6.81 -26.30 -0.41
CA THR A 18 -5.69 -26.44 -1.35
C THR A 18 -5.21 -25.04 -1.71
N LEU A 19 -4.17 -24.59 -1.04
CA LEU A 19 -3.49 -23.35 -1.41
C LEU A 19 -2.73 -23.60 -2.72
N THR A 20 -3.26 -23.11 -3.82
CA THR A 20 -2.51 -23.08 -5.06
C THR A 20 -1.41 -22.03 -4.90
N VAL A 21 -0.17 -22.48 -4.85
CA VAL A 21 0.99 -21.57 -4.82
C VAL A 21 0.98 -20.76 -6.12
N PRO A 22 0.98 -19.42 -6.05
CA PRO A 22 1.05 -18.58 -7.25
C PRO A 22 2.28 -18.94 -8.06
N THR A 23 2.10 -19.28 -9.33
CA THR A 23 3.18 -19.52 -10.27
C THR A 23 3.28 -18.34 -11.24
N LEU A 24 4.35 -18.25 -12.01
CA LEU A 24 4.49 -17.24 -13.08
C LEU A 24 3.30 -17.24 -14.05
N ARG A 25 2.61 -18.38 -14.22
CA ARG A 25 1.42 -18.49 -15.07
C ARG A 25 0.20 -17.73 -14.50
N ASN A 26 0.19 -17.48 -13.21
CA ASN A 26 -0.91 -16.79 -12.51
C ASN A 26 -0.66 -15.28 -12.38
N ILE A 27 0.54 -14.80 -12.75
CA ILE A 27 0.92 -13.40 -12.68
C ILE A 27 1.36 -12.95 -14.08
N ALA A 28 0.62 -12.01 -14.65
CA ALA A 28 0.98 -11.41 -15.93
C ALA A 28 2.13 -10.41 -15.73
N LEU A 29 3.31 -10.73 -16.23
CA LEU A 29 4.47 -9.84 -16.26
C LEU A 29 4.83 -9.55 -17.71
N THR A 30 5.17 -8.31 -18.02
CA THR A 30 5.73 -7.94 -19.31
C THR A 30 7.18 -8.43 -19.44
N ASP A 31 7.65 -8.62 -20.66
CA ASP A 31 9.04 -9.06 -20.91
C ASP A 31 10.06 -8.12 -20.30
N ASP A 32 9.82 -6.81 -20.33
CA ASP A 32 10.68 -5.79 -19.69
C ASP A 32 10.79 -5.96 -18.19
N ILE A 33 9.69 -6.29 -17.52
CA ILE A 33 9.67 -6.57 -16.08
C ILE A 33 10.45 -7.85 -15.79
N VAL A 34 10.23 -8.89 -16.56
CA VAL A 34 10.96 -10.17 -16.41
C VAL A 34 12.46 -9.95 -16.63
N ALA A 35 12.84 -9.21 -17.66
CA ALA A 35 14.23 -8.86 -17.92
C ALA A 35 14.86 -8.06 -16.76
N ALA A 36 14.13 -7.09 -16.20
CA ALA A 36 14.58 -6.32 -15.06
C ALA A 36 14.76 -7.18 -13.80
N ILE A 37 13.82 -8.10 -13.52
CA ILE A 37 13.92 -9.07 -12.42
C ILE A 37 15.18 -9.94 -12.58
N ARG A 38 15.41 -10.48 -13.76
CA ARG A 38 16.59 -11.31 -14.07
C ARG A 38 17.89 -10.53 -13.97
N ALA A 39 17.87 -9.24 -14.27
CA ALA A 39 19.00 -8.34 -14.10
C ALA A 39 19.22 -7.92 -12.63
N GLY A 40 18.41 -8.43 -11.69
CA GLY A 40 18.55 -8.15 -10.27
C GLY A 40 18.04 -6.78 -9.83
N ALA A 41 17.03 -6.23 -10.51
CA ALA A 41 16.40 -4.98 -10.06
C ALA A 41 15.86 -5.09 -8.64
N TRP A 42 15.88 -4.01 -7.86
CA TRP A 42 15.24 -3.98 -6.56
C TRP A 42 13.72 -4.09 -6.68
N ILE A 43 13.12 -4.88 -5.80
CA ILE A 43 11.66 -5.00 -5.70
C ILE A 43 11.19 -4.31 -4.42
N VAL A 44 10.36 -3.29 -4.57
CA VAL A 44 9.83 -2.50 -3.47
C VAL A 44 8.33 -2.74 -3.35
N PHE A 45 7.91 -3.37 -2.26
CA PHE A 45 6.52 -3.68 -1.95
C PHE A 45 5.91 -2.57 -1.10
N ASN A 46 4.91 -1.88 -1.60
CA ASN A 46 4.19 -0.88 -0.82
C ASN A 46 3.08 -1.55 0.01
N LEU A 47 3.28 -1.64 1.31
CA LEU A 47 2.32 -2.23 2.25
C LEU A 47 1.41 -1.16 2.85
N SER A 48 0.11 -1.42 2.85
CA SER A 48 -0.90 -0.56 3.48
C SER A 48 -1.61 -1.24 4.67
N GLY A 49 -1.19 -2.45 5.04
CA GLY A 49 -1.89 -3.28 6.03
C GLY A 49 -3.21 -3.90 5.53
N GLY A 50 -3.62 -3.58 4.30
CA GLY A 50 -4.83 -4.12 3.67
C GLY A 50 -4.56 -5.42 2.91
N LYS A 51 -5.64 -6.19 2.68
CA LYS A 51 -5.59 -7.50 2.02
C LYS A 51 -4.96 -7.47 0.63
N ASP A 52 -5.23 -6.41 -0.15
CA ASP A 52 -4.81 -6.34 -1.56
C ASP A 52 -3.29 -6.15 -1.68
N SER A 53 -2.70 -5.25 -0.88
CA SER A 53 -1.24 -5.05 -0.84
C SER A 53 -0.51 -6.28 -0.29
N SER A 54 -1.11 -6.96 0.70
CA SER A 54 -0.54 -8.18 1.29
C SER A 54 -0.58 -9.33 0.29
N ALA A 55 -1.72 -9.54 -0.39
CA ALA A 55 -1.87 -10.57 -1.41
C ALA A 55 -0.90 -10.37 -2.57
N ALA A 56 -0.78 -9.13 -3.07
CA ALA A 56 0.16 -8.78 -4.13
C ALA A 56 1.60 -9.06 -3.70
N MET A 57 1.97 -8.69 -2.47
CA MET A 57 3.31 -8.95 -1.95
C MET A 57 3.61 -10.46 -1.88
N PHE A 58 2.74 -11.27 -1.25
CA PHE A 58 2.97 -12.71 -1.13
C PHE A 58 3.02 -13.40 -2.49
N ALA A 59 2.09 -13.07 -3.40
CA ALA A 59 2.05 -13.67 -4.73
C ALA A 59 3.31 -13.35 -5.53
N VAL A 60 3.72 -12.09 -5.59
CA VAL A 60 4.92 -11.68 -6.32
C VAL A 60 6.18 -12.22 -5.65
N ASN A 61 6.26 -12.23 -4.31
CA ASN A 61 7.41 -12.75 -3.59
C ASN A 61 7.65 -14.25 -3.89
N LEU A 62 6.59 -15.05 -3.94
CA LEU A 62 6.69 -16.46 -4.34
C LEU A 62 7.16 -16.63 -5.79
N CYS A 63 6.68 -15.79 -6.70
CA CYS A 63 7.15 -15.80 -8.08
C CYS A 63 8.63 -15.45 -8.19
N LEU A 64 9.08 -14.46 -7.42
CA LEU A 64 10.49 -14.05 -7.37
C LEU A 64 11.39 -15.17 -6.83
N ASP A 65 10.91 -15.94 -5.85
CA ASP A 65 11.61 -17.13 -5.36
C ASP A 65 11.74 -18.20 -6.48
N GLY A 66 10.68 -18.42 -7.24
CA GLY A 66 10.69 -19.33 -8.40
C GLY A 66 11.60 -18.87 -9.54
N LEU A 67 11.88 -17.56 -9.65
CA LEU A 67 12.83 -16.98 -10.61
C LEU A 67 14.27 -16.93 -10.08
N GLY A 68 14.52 -17.31 -8.83
CA GLY A 68 15.83 -17.20 -8.19
C GLY A 68 16.28 -15.76 -7.92
N HIS A 69 15.33 -14.82 -7.83
CA HIS A 69 15.65 -13.42 -7.54
C HIS A 69 16.17 -13.26 -6.09
N PRO A 70 17.28 -12.54 -5.86
CA PRO A 70 17.88 -12.37 -4.54
C PRO A 70 16.90 -11.76 -3.53
N ARG A 71 16.78 -12.37 -2.34
CA ARG A 71 15.87 -11.88 -1.29
C ARG A 71 16.36 -10.58 -0.67
N GLU A 72 17.66 -10.36 -0.61
CA GLU A 72 18.32 -9.14 -0.13
C GLU A 72 18.04 -7.92 -1.02
N ARG A 73 17.54 -8.13 -2.24
CA ARG A 73 17.10 -7.07 -3.17
C ARG A 73 15.58 -6.86 -3.14
N ARG A 74 14.93 -7.24 -2.04
CA ARG A 74 13.49 -7.06 -1.81
C ARG A 74 13.28 -6.31 -0.52
N MET A 75 12.39 -5.32 -0.50
CA MET A 75 12.01 -4.60 0.70
C MET A 75 10.54 -4.26 0.73
N ALA A 76 9.98 -4.17 1.92
CA ALA A 76 8.66 -3.63 2.17
C ALA A 76 8.77 -2.19 2.65
N ILE A 77 7.87 -1.32 2.17
CA ILE A 77 7.78 0.07 2.63
C ILE A 77 6.34 0.43 2.95
N HIS A 78 6.17 1.22 4.00
CA HIS A 78 4.89 1.74 4.46
C HIS A 78 4.97 3.24 4.69
N ALA A 79 3.97 3.99 4.22
CA ALA A 79 3.79 5.39 4.59
C ALA A 79 2.79 5.47 5.75
N ASP A 80 3.29 5.80 6.93
CA ASP A 80 2.48 5.99 8.13
C ASP A 80 1.66 7.28 8.01
N LEU A 81 0.33 7.15 8.06
CA LEU A 81 -0.63 8.25 8.00
C LEU A 81 -0.97 8.83 9.39
N GLY A 82 -0.35 8.30 10.44
CA GLY A 82 -0.53 8.75 11.83
C GLY A 82 -1.93 8.46 12.37
N ARG A 83 -2.55 9.46 13.00
CA ARG A 83 -3.86 9.36 13.68
C ARG A 83 -5.02 8.85 12.79
N ALA A 84 -4.86 8.86 11.48
CA ALA A 84 -5.88 8.38 10.55
C ALA A 84 -5.80 6.86 10.27
N GLU A 85 -4.79 6.17 10.79
CA GLU A 85 -4.66 4.72 10.66
C GLU A 85 -5.34 3.98 11.83
N TRP A 86 -5.71 2.74 11.56
CA TRP A 86 -6.17 1.85 12.62
C TRP A 86 -5.03 1.54 13.58
N ALA A 87 -5.31 1.49 14.88
CA ALA A 87 -4.30 1.18 15.91
C ALA A 87 -3.59 -0.17 15.67
N SER A 88 -4.23 -1.11 14.98
CA SER A 88 -3.67 -2.41 14.62
C SER A 88 -2.78 -2.39 13.37
N THR A 89 -2.77 -1.31 12.59
CA THR A 89 -2.04 -1.24 11.31
C THR A 89 -0.53 -1.49 11.48
N PRO A 90 0.19 -0.84 12.41
CA PRO A 90 1.63 -1.06 12.57
C PRO A 90 1.99 -2.51 12.83
N ALA A 91 1.36 -3.13 13.84
CA ALA A 91 1.61 -4.54 14.19
C ALA A 91 1.24 -5.50 13.05
N THR A 92 0.20 -5.17 12.28
CA THR A 92 -0.21 -5.97 11.11
C THR A 92 0.84 -5.93 10.01
N ILE A 93 1.37 -4.75 9.69
CA ILE A 93 2.37 -4.57 8.64
C ILE A 93 3.69 -5.24 9.02
N GLU A 94 4.12 -5.07 10.26
CA GLU A 94 5.33 -5.74 10.79
C GLU A 94 5.23 -7.26 10.66
N ARG A 95 4.09 -7.83 11.07
CA ARG A 95 3.85 -9.27 10.95
C ARG A 95 3.84 -9.73 9.49
N ILE A 96 3.22 -8.98 8.58
CA ILE A 96 3.16 -9.31 7.15
C ILE A 96 4.57 -9.28 6.55
N ALA A 97 5.36 -8.25 6.82
CA ALA A 97 6.73 -8.15 6.34
C ALA A 97 7.61 -9.29 6.90
N ALA A 98 7.50 -9.58 8.19
CA ALA A 98 8.21 -10.68 8.83
C ALA A 98 7.85 -12.05 8.23
N CYS A 99 6.55 -12.33 8.00
CA CYS A 99 6.10 -13.57 7.35
C CYS A 99 6.65 -13.70 5.91
N ALA A 100 6.86 -12.59 5.22
CA ALA A 100 7.46 -12.59 3.88
C ALA A 100 9.01 -12.63 3.91
N GLY A 101 9.63 -12.57 5.08
CA GLY A 101 11.09 -12.50 5.23
C GLY A 101 11.70 -11.23 4.70
N MET A 102 10.99 -10.10 4.80
CA MET A 102 11.42 -8.81 4.24
C MET A 102 11.71 -7.78 5.32
N THR A 103 12.70 -6.92 5.04
CA THR A 103 12.93 -5.71 5.83
C THR A 103 11.80 -4.72 5.57
N LEU A 104 11.19 -4.21 6.65
CA LEU A 104 10.17 -3.17 6.60
C LEU A 104 10.80 -1.80 6.86
N THR A 105 10.56 -0.87 5.97
CA THR A 105 10.85 0.56 6.16
C THR A 105 9.55 1.32 6.36
N VAL A 106 9.44 2.06 7.45
CA VAL A 106 8.30 2.94 7.70
C VAL A 106 8.75 4.38 7.49
N VAL A 107 8.00 5.11 6.66
CA VAL A 107 8.25 6.52 6.36
C VAL A 107 7.04 7.36 6.75
N ARG A 108 7.29 8.61 7.16
CA ARG A 108 6.24 9.54 7.59
C ARG A 108 6.49 10.92 6.97
N ARG A 109 5.41 11.62 6.68
CA ARG A 109 5.47 13.00 6.22
C ARG A 109 5.99 13.91 7.32
N ALA A 110 7.03 14.71 7.05
CA ALA A 110 7.65 15.61 8.04
C ALA A 110 6.70 16.75 8.48
N ALA A 111 5.80 17.20 7.61
CA ALA A 111 4.86 18.29 7.88
C ALA A 111 3.56 17.83 8.56
N GLY A 112 3.61 16.78 9.37
CA GLY A 112 2.47 16.24 10.11
C GLY A 112 1.74 15.09 9.41
N ASP A 113 0.79 14.49 10.14
CA ASP A 113 0.02 13.34 9.69
C ASP A 113 -1.17 13.72 8.79
N LEU A 114 -2.01 12.74 8.42
CA LEU A 114 -3.17 12.98 7.57
C LEU A 114 -4.22 13.85 8.25
N VAL A 115 -4.38 13.75 9.57
CA VAL A 115 -5.33 14.60 10.33
C VAL A 115 -4.88 16.06 10.33
N ASP A 116 -3.56 16.32 10.51
CA ASP A 116 -3.02 17.67 10.40
C ASP A 116 -3.26 18.25 9.00
N ARG A 117 -3.14 17.41 7.97
CA ARG A 117 -3.42 17.82 6.59
C ARG A 117 -4.90 18.16 6.37
N TRP A 118 -5.82 17.40 6.97
CA TRP A 118 -7.25 17.70 6.93
C TRP A 118 -7.56 19.03 7.62
N ILE A 119 -7.01 19.28 8.81
CA ILE A 119 -7.19 20.55 9.53
C ILE A 119 -6.70 21.71 8.66
N GLN A 120 -5.50 21.63 8.11
CA GLN A 120 -4.92 22.65 7.21
C GLN A 120 -5.82 22.95 6.00
N ARG A 121 -6.36 21.90 5.37
CA ARG A 121 -7.29 22.05 4.23
C ARG A 121 -8.59 22.71 4.64
N PHE A 122 -9.15 22.30 5.79
CA PHE A 122 -10.37 22.88 6.31
C PHE A 122 -10.21 24.38 6.59
N GLU A 123 -9.16 24.75 7.31
CA GLU A 123 -8.89 26.15 7.64
C GLU A 123 -8.65 27.01 6.38
N SER A 124 -7.90 26.48 5.42
CA SER A 124 -7.69 27.16 4.15
C SER A 124 -8.98 27.32 3.35
N GLY A 125 -9.80 26.25 3.30
CA GLY A 125 -11.11 26.28 2.65
C GLY A 125 -12.07 27.25 3.30
N LYS A 126 -12.10 27.28 4.64
CA LYS A 126 -12.92 28.19 5.44
C LYS A 126 -12.56 29.67 5.16
N ARG A 127 -11.28 30.03 5.19
CA ARG A 127 -10.81 31.39 4.89
C ARG A 127 -11.25 31.86 3.50
N ARG A 128 -11.11 30.99 2.50
CA ARG A 128 -11.52 31.30 1.12
C ARG A 128 -13.03 31.45 0.97
N TYR A 129 -13.80 30.66 1.70
CA TYR A 129 -15.26 30.78 1.75
C TYR A 129 -15.69 32.08 2.42
N GLU A 130 -15.10 32.44 3.57
CA GLU A 130 -15.36 33.70 4.29
C GLU A 130 -14.94 34.93 3.47
N ALA A 131 -13.89 34.82 2.65
CA ALA A 131 -13.45 35.85 1.71
C ALA A 131 -14.28 35.91 0.42
N LEU A 132 -15.34 35.11 0.29
CA LEU A 132 -16.20 34.99 -0.91
C LEU A 132 -15.45 34.58 -2.18
N GLU A 133 -14.31 33.91 -2.04
CA GLU A 133 -13.54 33.36 -3.16
C GLU A 133 -14.13 32.04 -3.69
N THR A 134 -14.98 31.37 -2.89
CA THR A 134 -15.64 30.13 -3.26
C THR A 134 -17.11 30.14 -2.87
N TYR A 135 -17.98 29.55 -3.69
CA TYR A 135 -19.42 29.48 -3.41
C TYR A 135 -19.80 28.52 -2.30
N ASN A 136 -18.95 27.51 -2.05
CA ASN A 136 -19.22 26.47 -1.06
C ASN A 136 -18.00 26.23 -0.17
N LEU A 137 -18.25 25.91 1.10
CA LEU A 137 -17.23 25.41 1.99
C LEU A 137 -16.87 23.96 1.59
N ILE A 138 -15.69 23.80 1.01
CA ILE A 138 -15.19 22.51 0.57
C ILE A 138 -14.63 21.73 1.77
N GLY A 139 -15.14 20.52 1.98
CA GLY A 139 -14.65 19.64 3.05
C GLY A 139 -13.17 19.25 2.88
N PRO A 140 -12.50 18.88 3.98
CA PRO A 140 -11.06 18.59 3.98
C PRO A 140 -10.71 17.22 3.40
N TRP A 141 -11.70 16.39 3.11
CA TRP A 141 -11.53 14.98 2.77
C TRP A 141 -10.97 14.77 1.36
N SER A 142 -10.32 13.64 1.15
CA SER A 142 -10.02 13.15 -0.19
C SER A 142 -11.30 12.69 -0.89
N SER A 143 -11.35 12.87 -2.20
CA SER A 143 -12.43 12.36 -3.06
C SER A 143 -11.85 11.51 -4.19
N ALA A 144 -12.72 10.89 -4.98
CA ALA A 144 -12.29 10.10 -6.13
C ALA A 144 -11.48 10.93 -7.15
N SER A 145 -11.84 12.23 -7.30
CA SER A 145 -11.15 13.18 -8.19
C SER A 145 -9.95 13.87 -7.53
N LEU A 146 -9.89 13.89 -6.19
CA LEU A 146 -8.84 14.59 -5.45
C LEU A 146 -8.21 13.65 -4.41
N ARG A 147 -7.31 12.79 -4.86
CA ARG A 147 -6.66 11.76 -4.04
C ARG A 147 -5.35 12.25 -3.39
N PHE A 148 -5.38 13.41 -2.73
CA PHE A 148 -4.17 13.95 -2.10
C PHE A 148 -3.60 13.04 -0.99
N CYS A 149 -4.42 12.19 -0.38
CA CYS A 149 -3.92 11.18 0.55
C CYS A 149 -2.98 10.16 -0.13
N GLN A 150 -3.14 9.91 -1.43
CA GLN A 150 -2.21 9.05 -2.18
C GLN A 150 -0.99 9.85 -2.67
N SER A 151 -1.19 11.02 -3.25
CA SER A 151 -0.09 11.82 -3.80
C SER A 151 0.79 12.44 -2.72
N GLU A 152 0.21 13.18 -1.78
CA GLU A 152 0.96 13.94 -0.78
C GLU A 152 1.41 13.11 0.42
N MET A 153 0.57 12.17 0.88
CA MET A 153 0.85 11.42 2.12
C MET A 153 1.59 10.10 1.86
N LYS A 154 1.51 9.56 0.66
CA LYS A 154 2.17 8.30 0.30
C LYS A 154 3.25 8.50 -0.76
N ALA A 155 2.90 8.82 -2.00
CA ALA A 155 3.84 8.89 -3.11
C ALA A 155 4.96 9.93 -2.87
N ALA A 156 4.62 11.15 -2.42
CA ALA A 156 5.58 12.21 -2.13
C ALA A 156 6.49 11.92 -0.92
N VAL A 157 6.16 10.92 -0.10
CA VAL A 157 6.97 10.51 1.06
C VAL A 157 7.80 9.27 0.72
N ILE A 158 7.18 8.26 0.14
CA ILE A 158 7.83 6.99 -0.21
C ILE A 158 8.85 7.17 -1.34
N GLY A 159 8.46 7.87 -2.42
CA GLY A 159 9.31 8.03 -3.60
C GLY A 159 10.70 8.59 -3.28
N PRO A 160 10.81 9.76 -2.65
CA PRO A 160 12.09 10.33 -2.26
C PRO A 160 12.88 9.48 -1.25
N ALA A 161 12.20 8.77 -0.35
CA ALA A 161 12.85 7.87 0.60
C ALA A 161 13.55 6.71 -0.12
N VAL A 162 12.82 6.03 -1.01
CA VAL A 162 13.36 4.91 -1.79
C VAL A 162 14.46 5.39 -2.76
N ALA A 163 14.26 6.54 -3.41
CA ALA A 163 15.29 7.11 -4.30
C ALA A 163 16.61 7.38 -3.58
N ARG A 164 16.57 7.80 -2.32
CA ARG A 164 17.79 7.98 -1.50
C ARG A 164 18.42 6.67 -1.07
N MET A 165 17.60 5.68 -0.67
CA MET A 165 18.08 4.37 -0.20
C MET A 165 18.67 3.52 -1.33
N LEU A 166 18.10 3.63 -2.53
CA LEU A 166 18.42 2.79 -3.68
C LEU A 166 18.95 3.65 -4.85
N GLN A 167 19.80 4.62 -4.52
CA GLN A 167 20.34 5.55 -5.51
C GLN A 167 21.13 4.80 -6.59
N GLY A 168 20.78 5.06 -7.86
CA GLY A 168 21.42 4.43 -9.02
C GLY A 168 20.94 3.01 -9.33
N GLU A 169 20.04 2.44 -8.52
CA GLU A 169 19.49 1.12 -8.74
C GLU A 169 18.22 1.14 -9.61
N ARG A 170 18.02 0.08 -10.36
CA ARG A 170 16.75 -0.16 -11.06
C ARG A 170 15.72 -0.69 -10.07
N ILE A 171 14.52 -0.10 -10.05
CA ILE A 171 13.49 -0.40 -9.05
C ILE A 171 12.20 -0.82 -9.75
N ILE A 172 11.62 -1.91 -9.29
CA ILE A 172 10.27 -2.35 -9.63
C ILE A 172 9.37 -2.13 -8.43
N TRP A 173 8.28 -1.38 -8.62
CA TRP A 173 7.29 -1.14 -7.59
C TRP A 173 6.16 -2.15 -7.65
N VAL A 174 5.82 -2.73 -6.51
CA VAL A 174 4.65 -3.59 -6.34
C VAL A 174 3.61 -2.88 -5.49
N LEU A 175 2.46 -2.60 -6.08
CA LEU A 175 1.37 -1.84 -5.49
C LEU A 175 0.10 -2.68 -5.47
N GLY A 176 -0.61 -2.69 -4.33
CA GLY A 176 -1.98 -3.20 -4.26
C GLY A 176 -2.94 -2.07 -4.68
N LEU A 177 -3.51 -2.19 -5.87
CA LEU A 177 -4.51 -1.26 -6.39
C LEU A 177 -5.92 -1.87 -6.31
N ARG A 178 -6.92 -1.00 -6.10
CA ARG A 178 -8.35 -1.32 -6.21
C ARG A 178 -8.92 -0.70 -7.47
#